data_1dfe04038f93c5bac9121995965372c2
#
_entry.id   1dfe04038f93c5bac9121995965372c2
#
_cell.length_a   1.000
_cell.length_b   1.000
_cell.length_c   1.000
_cell.angle_alpha   90.00
_cell.angle_beta   90.00
_cell.angle_gamma   90.00
#
_symmetry.space_group_name_H-M   'P 1'
#
loop_
_entity.id
_entity.type
_entity.pdbx_description
1 polymer ?
#
loop_
_entity_poly.entity_id
_entity_poly.type
_entity_poly.pdbx_seq_one_letter_code
_entity_poly.pdbx_strand_id
1 'polypeptide(L)'
;FLDKKDNKVRKNASVITYNYGITPMIFQDKTGAEPVNVNAANDMDANYESFGIQNNSNTGFQQMLDDEKLLRQQYEVVAGKWPKEPDEAVLVLNKDGSIADYTLYQLGYYDHQAYKDAMAKYRQTGKLELERSQQKPFRYKDALKLRYSVISPGEIYTYNSATGTWLDQSKNKEFLRDRLDKGIKLKVV
;
A
#
# COMPACT_ATOMS: atom_id res chain seq x y z
N PHE A 1 -10.97 7.62 -27.92
CA PHE A 1 -11.00 9.09 -28.10
C PHE A 1 -9.60 9.69 -27.99
N LEU A 2 -8.85 9.37 -26.96
CA LEU A 2 -7.48 9.90 -26.71
C LEU A 2 -6.43 9.38 -27.69
N ASP A 3 -6.65 8.24 -28.35
CA ASP A 3 -5.69 7.62 -29.26
C ASP A 3 -5.63 8.24 -30.66
N LYS A 4 -6.49 9.19 -30.97
CA LYS A 4 -6.44 9.93 -32.23
C LYS A 4 -5.24 10.88 -32.25
N LYS A 5 -4.41 10.81 -33.31
CA LYS A 5 -3.17 11.61 -33.49
C LYS A 5 -3.38 13.14 -33.32
N ASP A 6 -4.58 13.64 -33.64
CA ASP A 6 -4.91 15.07 -33.58
C ASP A 6 -5.75 15.47 -32.36
N ASN A 7 -5.75 14.65 -31.31
CA ASN A 7 -6.48 14.97 -30.10
C ASN A 7 -5.89 16.19 -29.39
N LYS A 8 -6.67 17.26 -29.29
CA LYS A 8 -6.27 18.51 -28.64
C LYS A 8 -5.95 18.33 -27.17
N VAL A 9 -6.64 17.40 -26.46
CA VAL A 9 -6.36 17.10 -25.05
C VAL A 9 -4.96 16.53 -24.91
N ARG A 10 -4.60 15.55 -25.74
CA ARG A 10 -3.27 14.92 -25.70
C ARG A 10 -2.14 15.89 -26.02
N LYS A 11 -2.38 16.84 -26.94
CA LYS A 11 -1.39 17.88 -27.30
C LYS A 11 -1.12 18.89 -26.20
N ASN A 12 -2.09 19.10 -25.28
CA ASN A 12 -2.03 20.10 -24.22
C ASN A 12 -1.90 19.49 -22.80
N ALA A 13 -1.84 18.17 -22.68
CA ALA A 13 -1.65 17.47 -21.41
C ALA A 13 -0.19 17.06 -21.25
N SER A 14 0.42 17.39 -20.12
CA SER A 14 1.74 16.90 -19.76
C SER A 14 1.73 15.40 -19.46
N VAL A 15 0.68 14.93 -18.78
CA VAL A 15 0.50 13.51 -18.42
C VAL A 15 -0.97 13.13 -18.58
N ILE A 16 -1.24 11.91 -19.03
CA ILE A 16 -2.56 11.29 -19.07
C ILE A 16 -2.46 9.96 -18.34
N THR A 17 -3.21 9.82 -17.25
CA THR A 17 -3.29 8.58 -16.48
C THR A 17 -4.65 7.93 -16.66
N TYR A 18 -4.68 6.60 -16.63
CA TYR A 18 -5.89 5.81 -16.71
C TYR A 18 -6.15 5.15 -15.35
N ASN A 19 -7.32 5.41 -14.78
CA ASN A 19 -7.78 4.72 -13.57
C ASN A 19 -8.80 3.65 -13.97
N TYR A 20 -8.46 2.40 -13.73
CA TYR A 20 -9.31 1.25 -14.05
C TYR A 20 -10.27 0.87 -12.92
N GLY A 21 -10.28 1.63 -11.82
CA GLY A 21 -11.16 1.35 -10.68
C GLY A 21 -10.83 0.05 -9.93
N ILE A 22 -9.62 -0.48 -10.11
CA ILE A 22 -9.15 -1.68 -9.43
C ILE A 22 -8.17 -1.25 -8.34
N THR A 23 -8.47 -1.62 -7.10
CA THR A 23 -7.54 -1.46 -5.98
C THR A 23 -6.81 -2.78 -5.77
N PRO A 24 -5.52 -2.88 -6.07
CA PRO A 24 -4.76 -4.11 -5.88
C PRO A 24 -4.64 -4.44 -4.38
N MET A 25 -4.66 -5.71 -4.06
CA MET A 25 -4.33 -6.19 -2.73
C MET A 25 -2.81 -6.32 -2.61
N ILE A 26 -2.21 -5.61 -1.67
CA ILE A 26 -0.77 -5.56 -1.48
C ILE A 26 -0.46 -6.10 -0.09
N PHE A 27 0.31 -7.17 -0.04
CA PHE A 27 0.67 -7.84 1.20
C PHE A 27 2.16 -7.69 1.46
N GLN A 28 2.51 -7.46 2.71
CA GLN A 28 3.92 -7.45 3.10
C GLN A 28 4.51 -8.86 2.96
N ASP A 29 5.64 -8.96 2.26
CA ASP A 29 6.38 -10.22 2.10
C ASP A 29 7.35 -10.40 3.27
N LYS A 30 6.84 -11.04 4.35
CA LYS A 30 7.62 -11.43 5.52
C LYS A 30 7.57 -12.95 5.66
N THR A 31 8.71 -13.60 5.53
CA THR A 31 8.85 -15.05 5.72
C THR A 31 8.36 -15.46 7.12
N GLY A 32 7.42 -16.41 7.17
CA GLY A 32 6.90 -16.97 8.42
C GLY A 32 5.84 -16.10 9.13
N ALA A 33 5.61 -14.86 8.73
CA ALA A 33 4.55 -14.03 9.28
C ALA A 33 3.19 -14.31 8.62
N GLU A 34 2.10 -13.91 9.28
CA GLU A 34 0.78 -13.92 8.65
C GLU A 34 0.74 -12.87 7.55
N PRO A 35 0.09 -13.18 6.39
CA PRO A 35 -0.11 -12.20 5.34
C PRO A 35 -0.96 -11.03 5.85
N VAL A 36 -0.42 -9.81 5.77
CA VAL A 36 -1.13 -8.58 6.14
C VAL A 36 -1.31 -7.74 4.90
N ASN A 37 -2.55 -7.46 4.53
CA ASN A 37 -2.85 -6.54 3.43
C ASN A 37 -2.56 -5.10 3.87
N VAL A 38 -1.48 -4.53 3.36
CA VAL A 38 -1.02 -3.17 3.67
C VAL A 38 -1.69 -2.10 2.81
N ASN A 39 -2.54 -2.51 1.87
CA ASN A 39 -3.32 -1.63 0.99
C ASN A 39 -4.84 -1.77 1.21
N ALA A 40 -5.25 -2.34 2.34
CA ALA A 40 -6.67 -2.45 2.68
C ALA A 40 -7.22 -1.07 3.04
N ALA A 41 -8.15 -0.57 2.24
CA ALA A 41 -8.77 0.74 2.44
C ALA A 41 -9.52 0.87 3.78
N ASN A 42 -9.99 -0.23 4.36
CA ASN A 42 -10.99 -0.19 5.43
C ASN A 42 -10.47 -0.58 6.82
N ASP A 43 -9.32 -1.24 6.95
CA ASP A 43 -8.89 -1.78 8.24
C ASP A 43 -8.27 -0.73 9.18
N MET A 44 -7.69 0.33 8.60
CA MET A 44 -7.07 1.41 9.37
C MET A 44 -7.85 2.72 9.27
N ASP A 45 -8.61 2.94 8.20
CA ASP A 45 -9.29 4.20 7.89
C ASP A 45 -10.54 4.46 8.72
N ALA A 46 -11.30 3.43 9.07
CA ALA A 46 -12.44 3.56 9.99
C ALA A 46 -12.06 4.21 11.34
N ASN A 47 -10.76 4.32 11.62
CA ASN A 47 -10.24 4.96 12.82
C ASN A 47 -9.91 6.45 12.62
N TYR A 48 -9.61 6.89 11.38
CA TYR A 48 -9.23 8.27 11.10
C TYR A 48 -10.41 9.22 11.02
N GLU A 49 -11.56 8.76 10.53
CA GLU A 49 -12.80 9.56 10.58
C GLU A 49 -13.17 9.94 12.01
N SER A 50 -12.90 9.07 12.99
CA SER A 50 -13.12 9.37 14.40
C SER A 50 -12.16 10.44 14.97
N PHE A 51 -11.05 10.70 14.32
CA PHE A 51 -10.10 11.79 14.66
C PHE A 51 -10.31 13.06 13.82
N GLY A 52 -11.36 13.11 12.98
CA GLY A 52 -11.62 14.25 12.11
C GLY A 52 -10.64 14.40 10.94
N ILE A 53 -9.85 13.37 10.67
CA ILE A 53 -8.93 13.33 9.52
C ILE A 53 -9.68 12.74 8.34
N GLN A 54 -10.15 13.62 7.44
CA GLN A 54 -10.74 13.18 6.16
C GLN A 54 -9.62 12.78 5.22
N ASN A 55 -9.44 11.49 5.01
CA ASN A 55 -8.54 10.95 4.00
C ASN A 55 -9.33 10.61 2.74
N ASN A 56 -9.20 11.45 1.71
CA ASN A 56 -9.93 11.28 0.45
C ASN A 56 -9.33 10.23 -0.51
N SER A 57 -8.26 9.53 -0.12
CA SER A 57 -7.67 8.48 -0.96
C SER A 57 -6.85 7.52 -0.11
N ASN A 58 -7.47 6.45 0.28
CA ASN A 58 -7.10 5.62 1.41
C ASN A 58 -6.30 4.38 1.06
N THR A 59 -5.56 4.41 -0.03
CA THR A 59 -4.60 3.37 -0.34
C THR A 59 -3.21 3.87 0.02
N GLY A 60 -2.48 3.11 0.84
CA GLY A 60 -1.07 3.40 1.16
C GLY A 60 -0.17 3.39 -0.08
N PHE A 61 -0.67 2.83 -1.19
CA PHE A 61 0.02 2.74 -2.45
C PHE A 61 -0.74 3.48 -3.54
N GLN A 62 -0.03 4.28 -4.31
CA GLN A 62 -0.58 5.03 -5.43
C GLN A 62 0.30 4.82 -6.67
N GLN A 63 -0.34 4.78 -7.83
CA GLN A 63 0.40 4.76 -9.08
C GLN A 63 1.16 6.07 -9.26
N MET A 64 2.45 5.97 -9.52
CA MET A 64 3.29 7.11 -9.83
C MET A 64 2.97 7.62 -11.25
N LEU A 65 3.08 8.94 -11.45
CA LEU A 65 2.95 9.53 -12.78
C LEU A 65 4.05 9.02 -13.72
N ASP A 66 3.71 8.77 -14.96
CA ASP A 66 4.67 8.38 -16.00
C ASP A 66 5.28 9.62 -16.66
N ASP A 67 5.88 10.48 -15.84
CA ASP A 67 6.66 11.65 -16.28
C ASP A 67 7.84 11.88 -15.32
N GLU A 68 8.95 11.23 -15.62
CA GLU A 68 10.16 11.30 -14.80
C GLU A 68 10.67 12.76 -14.67
N LYS A 69 10.55 13.58 -15.73
CA LYS A 69 11.01 14.96 -15.70
C LYS A 69 10.21 15.79 -14.70
N LEU A 70 8.89 15.62 -14.68
CA LEU A 70 8.01 16.30 -13.73
C LEU A 70 8.29 15.84 -12.31
N LEU A 71 8.45 14.53 -12.11
CA LEU A 71 8.72 13.96 -10.78
C LEU A 71 10.06 14.44 -10.21
N ARG A 72 11.12 14.51 -11.03
CA ARG A 72 12.43 15.02 -10.61
C ARG A 72 12.45 16.50 -10.28
N GLN A 73 11.47 17.27 -10.71
CA GLN A 73 11.30 18.67 -10.31
C GLN A 73 10.64 18.80 -8.93
N GLN A 74 9.89 17.80 -8.49
CA GLN A 74 9.10 17.82 -7.26
C GLN A 74 9.71 17.02 -6.13
N TYR A 75 10.50 16.00 -6.45
CA TYR A 75 11.04 15.05 -5.48
C TYR A 75 12.55 14.89 -5.64
N GLU A 76 13.21 14.67 -4.51
CA GLU A 76 14.63 14.34 -4.42
C GLU A 76 14.81 12.94 -3.84
N VAL A 77 15.78 12.18 -4.34
CA VAL A 77 16.12 10.86 -3.81
C VAL A 77 17.04 11.01 -2.61
N VAL A 78 16.54 10.70 -1.42
CA VAL A 78 17.31 10.73 -0.16
C VAL A 78 18.00 9.41 0.16
N ALA A 79 17.49 8.30 -0.39
CA ALA A 79 18.12 6.97 -0.31
C ALA A 79 17.64 6.10 -1.46
N GLY A 80 18.49 5.19 -1.95
CA GLY A 80 18.14 4.29 -3.05
C GLY A 80 18.29 4.93 -4.42
N LYS A 81 17.34 4.70 -5.31
CA LYS A 81 17.36 5.16 -6.72
C LYS A 81 15.96 5.48 -7.22
N TRP A 82 15.87 6.17 -8.35
CA TRP A 82 14.61 6.29 -9.10
C TRP A 82 14.16 4.92 -9.62
N PRO A 83 12.86 4.60 -9.52
CA PRO A 83 12.31 3.37 -10.08
C PRO A 83 12.43 3.39 -11.61
N LYS A 84 12.68 2.22 -12.18
CA LYS A 84 12.80 2.01 -13.63
C LYS A 84 11.89 0.89 -14.11
N GLU A 85 11.58 -0.04 -13.23
CA GLU A 85 10.78 -1.20 -13.53
C GLU A 85 9.39 -1.10 -12.90
N PRO A 86 8.37 -1.71 -13.48
CA PRO A 86 6.99 -1.62 -12.98
C PRO A 86 6.78 -2.29 -11.61
N ASP A 87 7.72 -3.14 -11.17
CA ASP A 87 7.76 -3.79 -9.86
C ASP A 87 8.55 -2.99 -8.80
N GLU A 88 8.98 -1.79 -9.12
CA GLU A 88 9.70 -0.91 -8.20
C GLU A 88 8.77 0.16 -7.63
N ALA A 89 8.86 0.38 -6.33
CA ALA A 89 8.12 1.40 -5.60
C ALA A 89 9.06 2.37 -4.89
N VAL A 90 8.56 3.56 -4.59
CA VAL A 90 9.27 4.56 -3.77
C VAL A 90 8.45 4.88 -2.53
N LEU A 91 9.12 5.15 -1.44
CA LEU A 91 8.51 5.70 -0.24
C LEU A 91 8.66 7.23 -0.26
N VAL A 92 7.52 7.92 -0.28
CA VAL A 92 7.51 9.38 -0.25
C VAL A 92 7.56 9.86 1.20
N LEU A 93 8.50 10.75 1.50
CA LEU A 93 8.66 11.39 2.80
C LEU A 93 8.03 12.79 2.79
N ASN A 94 7.75 13.33 3.96
CA ASN A 94 7.41 14.73 4.11
C ASN A 94 8.58 15.64 3.67
N LYS A 95 8.31 16.91 3.42
CA LYS A 95 9.32 17.89 2.97
C LYS A 95 10.50 18.02 3.93
N ASP A 96 10.28 17.81 5.23
CA ASP A 96 11.31 17.81 6.27
C ASP A 96 12.05 16.47 6.43
N GLY A 97 11.79 15.51 5.55
CA GLY A 97 12.34 14.15 5.60
C GLY A 97 11.67 13.24 6.63
N SER A 98 10.65 13.70 7.33
CA SER A 98 9.92 12.88 8.29
C SER A 98 8.92 11.94 7.61
N ILE A 99 8.49 10.92 8.37
CA ILE A 99 7.40 10.04 8.02
C ILE A 99 6.53 9.82 9.26
N ALA A 100 5.23 9.80 9.09
CA ALA A 100 4.33 9.55 10.20
C ALA A 100 4.44 8.08 10.68
N ASP A 101 4.45 7.88 12.00
CA ASP A 101 4.47 6.54 12.60
C ASP A 101 3.34 5.65 12.04
N TYR A 102 2.17 6.23 11.82
CA TYR A 102 1.04 5.55 11.20
C TYR A 102 1.40 4.93 9.84
N THR A 103 2.07 5.68 8.99
CA THR A 103 2.50 5.17 7.68
C THR A 103 3.44 3.98 7.83
N LEU A 104 4.31 3.98 8.84
CA LEU A 104 5.22 2.87 9.14
C LEU A 104 4.46 1.62 9.61
N TYR A 105 3.37 1.79 10.36
CA TYR A 105 2.48 0.68 10.71
C TYR A 105 1.70 0.19 9.47
N GLN A 106 1.17 1.10 8.67
CA GLN A 106 0.42 0.77 7.45
C GLN A 106 1.30 -0.01 6.47
N LEU A 107 2.56 0.38 6.28
CA LEU A 107 3.51 -0.30 5.42
C LEU A 107 4.06 -1.60 6.03
N GLY A 108 3.68 -1.93 7.26
CA GLY A 108 4.17 -3.11 7.97
C GLY A 108 5.63 -3.03 8.42
N TYR A 109 6.23 -1.85 8.41
CA TYR A 109 7.55 -1.65 9.02
C TYR A 109 7.49 -1.89 10.53
N TYR A 110 6.49 -1.30 11.19
CA TYR A 110 6.09 -1.63 12.55
C TYR A 110 5.01 -2.71 12.56
N ASP A 111 4.77 -3.32 13.72
CA ASP A 111 3.77 -4.37 13.88
C ASP A 111 2.35 -3.83 13.68
N HIS A 112 1.75 -4.21 12.57
CA HIS A 112 0.40 -3.80 12.20
C HIS A 112 -0.66 -4.29 13.19
N GLN A 113 -0.49 -5.49 13.76
CA GLN A 113 -1.44 -6.01 14.75
C GLN A 113 -1.38 -5.23 16.07
N ALA A 114 -0.17 -4.89 16.52
CA ALA A 114 0.01 -4.05 17.71
C ALA A 114 -0.70 -2.68 17.57
N TYR A 115 -0.68 -2.10 16.36
CA TYR A 115 -1.44 -0.88 16.09
C TYR A 115 -2.95 -1.10 16.17
N LYS A 116 -3.47 -2.17 15.55
CA LYS A 116 -4.91 -2.52 15.61
C LYS A 116 -5.38 -2.71 17.05
N ASP A 117 -4.60 -3.43 17.85
CA ASP A 117 -4.92 -3.69 19.26
C ASP A 117 -4.92 -2.40 20.08
N ALA A 118 -3.93 -1.52 19.88
CA ALA A 118 -3.86 -0.22 20.53
C ALA A 118 -5.06 0.67 20.15
N MET A 119 -5.48 0.64 18.88
CA MET A 119 -6.65 1.38 18.42
C MET A 119 -7.96 0.81 18.98
N ALA A 120 -8.09 -0.51 19.08
CA ALA A 120 -9.24 -1.14 19.71
C ALA A 120 -9.34 -0.74 21.20
N LYS A 121 -8.21 -0.71 21.92
CA LYS A 121 -8.13 -0.25 23.31
C LYS A 121 -8.46 1.24 23.44
N TYR A 122 -7.96 2.07 22.53
CA TYR A 122 -8.26 3.49 22.48
C TYR A 122 -9.77 3.77 22.40
N ARG A 123 -10.51 3.03 21.57
CA ARG A 123 -11.97 3.18 21.46
C ARG A 123 -12.70 2.91 22.78
N GLN A 124 -12.16 2.04 23.62
CA GLN A 124 -12.76 1.68 24.91
C GLN A 124 -12.35 2.65 26.03
N THR A 125 -11.12 3.14 26.00
CA THR A 125 -10.52 3.87 27.14
C THR A 125 -10.28 5.36 26.86
N GLY A 126 -10.32 5.78 25.59
CA GLY A 126 -9.93 7.13 25.16
C GLY A 126 -8.41 7.41 25.26
N LYS A 127 -7.59 6.38 25.55
CA LYS A 127 -6.14 6.52 25.69
C LYS A 127 -5.42 5.68 24.64
N LEU A 128 -4.62 6.33 23.79
CA LEU A 128 -3.76 5.64 22.82
C LEU A 128 -2.46 5.24 23.52
N GLU A 129 -2.28 3.94 23.73
CA GLU A 129 -1.07 3.36 24.32
C GLU A 129 -0.38 2.51 23.25
N LEU A 130 0.66 3.07 22.65
CA LEU A 130 1.58 2.37 21.75
C LEU A 130 2.92 2.22 22.46
N GLU A 131 3.37 1.00 22.64
CA GLU A 131 4.69 0.72 23.22
C GLU A 131 5.81 1.08 22.26
N ARG A 132 6.20 2.36 22.23
CA ARG A 132 7.28 2.87 21.37
C ARG A 132 8.66 2.38 21.81
N SER A 133 8.83 1.98 23.07
CA SER A 133 10.13 1.58 23.64
C SER A 133 10.73 0.35 22.96
N GLN A 134 9.92 -0.48 22.31
CA GLN A 134 10.37 -1.68 21.60
C GLN A 134 10.55 -1.46 20.08
N GLN A 135 10.25 -0.27 19.58
CA GLN A 135 10.30 0.01 18.15
C GLN A 135 11.72 0.44 17.74
N LYS A 136 12.23 -0.22 16.72
CA LYS A 136 13.48 0.19 16.09
C LYS A 136 13.26 1.51 15.36
N PRO A 137 14.07 2.56 15.58
CA PRO A 137 13.96 3.81 14.85
C PRO A 137 14.01 3.57 13.34
N PHE A 138 13.11 4.22 12.61
CA PHE A 138 13.08 4.16 11.16
C PHE A 138 14.31 4.86 10.57
N ARG A 139 14.96 4.19 9.62
CA ARG A 139 16.04 4.75 8.81
C ARG A 139 15.70 4.58 7.34
N TYR A 140 16.00 5.56 6.51
CA TYR A 140 15.69 5.52 5.07
C TYR A 140 16.19 4.24 4.38
N LYS A 141 17.38 3.76 4.74
CA LYS A 141 17.93 2.50 4.21
C LYS A 141 17.11 1.26 4.59
N ASP A 142 16.32 1.32 5.64
CA ASP A 142 15.46 0.20 6.01
C ASP A 142 14.21 0.12 5.12
N ALA A 143 13.74 1.25 4.56
CA ALA A 143 12.70 1.26 3.55
C ALA A 143 13.07 0.42 2.32
N LEU A 144 14.34 0.45 1.91
CA LEU A 144 14.84 -0.32 0.75
C LEU A 144 14.79 -1.84 0.95
N LYS A 145 14.50 -2.31 2.17
CA LYS A 145 14.32 -3.73 2.49
C LYS A 145 12.87 -4.18 2.40
N LEU A 146 11.94 -3.24 2.28
CA LEU A 146 10.52 -3.57 2.19
C LEU A 146 10.23 -4.31 0.88
N ARG A 147 9.50 -5.41 1.03
CA ARG A 147 9.07 -6.26 -0.08
C ARG A 147 7.60 -6.56 0.09
N TYR A 148 6.91 -6.63 -1.03
CA TYR A 148 5.46 -6.88 -1.05
C TYR A 148 5.12 -7.85 -2.15
N SER A 149 3.98 -8.52 -1.98
CA SER A 149 3.35 -9.31 -3.04
C SER A 149 2.02 -8.68 -3.39
N VAL A 150 1.80 -8.47 -4.67
CA VAL A 150 0.58 -7.86 -5.21
C VAL A 150 -0.25 -8.93 -5.90
N ILE A 151 -1.53 -9.01 -5.54
CA ILE A 151 -2.52 -9.86 -6.19
C ILE A 151 -3.76 -9.07 -6.57
N SER A 152 -4.47 -9.54 -7.59
CA SER A 152 -5.76 -8.97 -7.95
C SER A 152 -6.83 -9.33 -6.92
N PRO A 153 -7.80 -8.45 -6.63
CA PRO A 153 -8.93 -8.79 -5.74
C PRO A 153 -9.71 -10.03 -6.17
N GLY A 154 -9.76 -10.33 -7.46
CA GLY A 154 -10.42 -11.53 -7.96
C GLY A 154 -9.70 -12.84 -7.58
N GLU A 155 -8.40 -12.80 -7.29
CA GLU A 155 -7.61 -14.00 -7.02
C GLU A 155 -7.86 -14.63 -5.64
N ILE A 156 -8.56 -13.92 -4.73
CA ILE A 156 -8.96 -14.46 -3.43
C ILE A 156 -10.25 -15.29 -3.47
N TYR A 157 -10.89 -15.40 -4.64
CA TYR A 157 -12.13 -16.16 -4.79
C TYR A 157 -11.90 -17.50 -5.49
N THR A 158 -12.61 -18.53 -5.05
CA THR A 158 -12.69 -19.82 -5.73
C THR A 158 -14.12 -20.13 -6.12
N TYR A 159 -14.31 -20.65 -7.33
CA TYR A 159 -15.64 -21.06 -7.79
C TYR A 159 -15.99 -22.46 -7.29
N ASN A 160 -17.12 -22.59 -6.62
CA ASN A 160 -17.70 -23.88 -6.21
C ASN A 160 -18.75 -24.30 -7.24
N SER A 161 -18.40 -25.26 -8.09
CA SER A 161 -19.30 -25.74 -9.15
C SER A 161 -20.53 -26.53 -8.62
N ALA A 162 -20.45 -27.09 -7.41
CA ALA A 162 -21.55 -27.82 -6.83
C ALA A 162 -22.69 -26.89 -6.34
N THR A 163 -22.34 -25.69 -5.91
CA THR A 163 -23.31 -24.68 -5.43
C THR A 163 -23.52 -23.52 -6.41
N GLY A 164 -22.69 -23.40 -7.44
CA GLY A 164 -22.73 -22.29 -8.37
C GLY A 164 -22.29 -20.95 -7.76
N THR A 165 -21.52 -20.94 -6.67
CA THR A 165 -21.13 -19.76 -5.91
C THR A 165 -19.63 -19.52 -5.89
N TRP A 166 -19.24 -18.25 -5.72
CA TRP A 166 -17.85 -17.88 -5.44
C TRP A 166 -17.61 -17.84 -3.94
N LEU A 167 -16.56 -18.53 -3.50
CA LEU A 167 -16.15 -18.59 -2.09
C LEU A 167 -14.99 -17.61 -1.85
N ASP A 168 -15.15 -16.73 -0.87
CA ASP A 168 -14.11 -15.84 -0.40
C ASP A 168 -13.08 -16.63 0.44
N GLN A 169 -11.84 -16.64 -0.02
CA GLN A 169 -10.69 -17.29 0.61
C GLN A 169 -9.78 -16.30 1.35
N SER A 170 -10.20 -15.05 1.54
CA SER A 170 -9.38 -14.01 2.17
C SER A 170 -8.91 -14.35 3.58
N LYS A 171 -9.62 -15.24 4.28
CA LYS A 171 -9.27 -15.72 5.62
C LYS A 171 -8.52 -17.07 5.61
N ASN A 172 -8.37 -17.70 4.46
CA ASN A 172 -7.63 -18.95 4.31
C ASN A 172 -6.14 -18.64 4.11
N LYS A 173 -5.36 -18.78 5.17
CA LYS A 173 -3.93 -18.42 5.21
C LYS A 173 -3.08 -19.22 4.22
N GLU A 174 -3.36 -20.50 4.06
CA GLU A 174 -2.63 -21.38 3.14
C GLU A 174 -2.91 -20.98 1.68
N PHE A 175 -4.18 -20.78 1.35
CA PHE A 175 -4.60 -20.31 0.04
C PHE A 175 -3.96 -18.95 -0.29
N LEU A 176 -3.99 -17.99 0.64
CA LEU A 176 -3.37 -16.68 0.44
C LEU A 176 -1.87 -16.78 0.20
N ARG A 177 -1.15 -17.63 0.96
CA ARG A 177 0.29 -17.83 0.76
C ARG A 177 0.61 -18.33 -0.64
N ASP A 178 -0.13 -19.34 -1.12
CA ASP A 178 0.04 -19.85 -2.49
C ASP A 178 -0.18 -18.75 -3.55
N ARG A 179 -1.19 -17.88 -3.35
CA ARG A 179 -1.45 -16.75 -4.26
C ARG A 179 -0.36 -15.69 -4.18
N LEU A 180 0.07 -15.35 -2.98
CA LEU A 180 1.13 -14.36 -2.77
C LEU A 180 2.48 -14.82 -3.34
N ASP A 181 2.80 -16.11 -3.27
CA ASP A 181 4.02 -16.66 -3.85
C ASP A 181 4.04 -16.51 -5.39
N LYS A 182 2.86 -16.61 -6.03
CA LYS A 182 2.65 -16.43 -7.47
C LYS A 182 2.41 -14.99 -7.90
N GLY A 183 2.10 -14.11 -6.95
CA GLY A 183 1.79 -12.70 -7.19
C GLY A 183 2.98 -11.87 -7.67
N ILE A 184 2.71 -10.67 -8.13
CA ILE A 184 3.73 -9.72 -8.56
C ILE A 184 4.54 -9.29 -7.34
N LYS A 185 5.86 -9.45 -7.39
CA LYS A 185 6.76 -9.03 -6.31
C LYS A 185 7.11 -7.55 -6.48
N LEU A 186 6.76 -6.75 -5.47
CA LEU A 186 7.03 -5.31 -5.44
C LEU A 186 8.17 -5.03 -4.44
N LYS A 187 9.14 -4.23 -4.84
CA LYS A 187 10.30 -3.85 -4.02
C LYS A 187 10.41 -2.33 -3.91
N VAL A 188 10.75 -1.85 -2.75
CA VAL A 188 11.13 -0.43 -2.55
C VAL A 188 12.58 -0.25 -2.97
N VAL A 189 12.85 0.82 -3.77
CA VAL A 189 14.18 1.12 -4.37
C VAL A 189 14.68 2.51 -4.01
#